data_f3ee3c6a420f3b5699bde6c76fdf2146
#
_entry.id   f3ee3c6a420f3b5699bde6c76fdf2146
#
_cell.length_a   1.000
_cell.length_b   1.000
_cell.length_c   1.000
_cell.angle_alpha   90.00
_cell.angle_beta   90.00
_cell.angle_gamma   90.00
#
_symmetry.space_group_name_H-M   'P 1'
#
loop_
_entity.id
_entity.type
_entity.pdbx_description
1 polymer ?
#
loop_
_entity_poly.entity_id
_entity_poly.type
_entity_poly.pdbx_seq_one_letter_code
_entity_poly.pdbx_strand_id
1 'polypeptide(L)'
;WEILPEYWYESAYMGNGMLGLMIYKEPGQNYIRFETGNCSVHDHKAGSDLFAIPRLLTGHFALHPEGTIVNGTMHLDIWNAETKAEITTTKGIIRLHAYVHANDMVMLVQTNATDGEKNFRWEWIPASAQSPRYLYAKGEGKWIKVPEDYSLNPAPEVKPEVSVQKLRAGGETAVAWKETRTKKNERTYWITVTHSYPEATAEKDAAQILDKALATGTGKLQKQHRTWWNHYYPSSFLTLPDG
;
A
#
# COMPACT_ATOMS: atom_id res chain seq x y z
N TRP A 1 -2.00 8.64 -17.20
CA TRP A 1 -3.36 9.14 -16.93
C TRP A 1 -3.36 10.67 -17.00
N GLU A 2 -4.24 11.22 -17.81
CA GLU A 2 -4.44 12.67 -17.90
C GLU A 2 -5.46 13.19 -16.87
N ILE A 3 -6.15 12.26 -16.21
CA ILE A 3 -7.00 12.46 -15.04
C ILE A 3 -6.62 11.44 -13.96
N LEU A 4 -6.85 11.74 -12.69
CA LEU A 4 -6.59 10.77 -11.62
C LEU A 4 -7.50 9.55 -11.78
N PRO A 5 -6.96 8.32 -11.73
CA PRO A 5 -7.79 7.12 -11.71
C PRO A 5 -8.67 7.11 -10.46
N GLU A 6 -9.94 6.73 -10.61
CA GLU A 6 -10.89 6.69 -9.49
C GLU A 6 -11.20 5.27 -9.01
N TYR A 7 -10.73 4.24 -9.73
CA TYR A 7 -11.00 2.85 -9.36
C TYR A 7 -9.68 2.08 -9.21
N TRP A 8 -9.67 1.12 -8.30
CA TRP A 8 -8.51 0.28 -8.02
C TRP A 8 -7.95 -0.42 -9.27
N TYR A 9 -8.81 -0.87 -10.19
CA TYR A 9 -8.41 -1.54 -11.43
C TYR A 9 -7.84 -0.60 -12.49
N GLU A 10 -7.97 0.71 -12.33
CA GLU A 10 -7.37 1.74 -13.18
C GLU A 10 -6.10 2.33 -12.56
N SER A 11 -5.78 1.95 -11.33
CA SER A 11 -4.75 2.57 -10.52
C SER A 11 -3.33 2.38 -11.07
N ALA A 12 -2.42 3.27 -10.67
CA ALA A 12 -0.99 3.00 -10.79
C ALA A 12 -0.62 1.88 -9.81
N TYR A 13 -0.19 0.76 -10.37
CA TYR A 13 0.14 -0.45 -9.64
C TYR A 13 1.66 -0.66 -9.58
N MET A 14 2.21 -0.78 -8.37
CA MET A 14 3.63 -1.05 -8.13
C MET A 14 3.79 -2.23 -7.19
N GLY A 15 4.85 -3.03 -7.39
CA GLY A 15 5.12 -4.16 -6.52
C GLY A 15 6.50 -4.77 -6.76
N ASN A 16 6.96 -5.57 -5.82
CA ASN A 16 8.22 -6.32 -5.89
C ASN A 16 8.03 -7.84 -5.80
N GLY A 17 6.80 -8.30 -6.02
CA GLY A 17 6.42 -9.71 -5.87
C GLY A 17 5.93 -10.07 -4.47
N MET A 18 6.33 -9.33 -3.43
CA MET A 18 5.87 -9.51 -2.05
C MET A 18 4.97 -8.38 -1.59
N LEU A 19 5.44 -7.14 -1.71
CA LEU A 19 4.67 -5.94 -1.42
C LEU A 19 3.98 -5.43 -2.68
N GLY A 20 2.79 -4.85 -2.50
CA GLY A 20 2.05 -4.13 -3.52
C GLY A 20 1.54 -2.79 -3.02
N LEU A 21 1.51 -1.81 -3.92
CA LEU A 21 0.98 -0.47 -3.69
C LEU A 21 0.14 -0.05 -4.89
N MET A 22 -1.10 0.37 -4.65
CA MET A 22 -1.98 0.96 -5.66
C MET A 22 -2.32 2.39 -5.24
N ILE A 23 -2.34 3.32 -6.22
CA ILE A 23 -2.61 4.74 -5.97
C ILE A 23 -3.75 5.20 -6.88
N TYR A 24 -4.81 5.71 -6.28
CA TYR A 24 -5.98 6.26 -7.00
C TYR A 24 -6.75 7.25 -6.13
N LYS A 25 -7.59 8.07 -6.74
CA LYS A 25 -8.53 8.93 -6.02
C LYS A 25 -9.72 8.09 -5.56
N GLU A 26 -10.05 8.11 -4.27
CA GLU A 26 -11.20 7.37 -3.75
C GLU A 26 -12.52 7.92 -4.33
N PRO A 27 -13.37 7.06 -4.93
CA PRO A 27 -14.64 7.50 -5.52
C PRO A 27 -15.53 8.22 -4.50
N GLY A 28 -16.04 9.40 -4.87
CA GLY A 28 -16.93 10.19 -4.00
C GLY A 28 -16.26 10.82 -2.78
N GLN A 29 -14.93 10.66 -2.61
CA GLN A 29 -14.18 11.20 -1.49
C GLN A 29 -13.16 12.24 -1.93
N ASN A 30 -12.73 13.09 -1.01
CA ASN A 30 -11.71 14.12 -1.25
C ASN A 30 -10.34 13.69 -0.72
N TYR A 31 -9.88 12.50 -1.10
CA TYR A 31 -8.54 12.03 -0.76
C TYR A 31 -7.96 11.09 -1.84
N ILE A 32 -6.64 10.98 -1.82
CA ILE A 32 -5.91 9.98 -2.61
C ILE A 32 -5.68 8.76 -1.71
N ARG A 33 -6.09 7.60 -2.20
CA ARG A 33 -5.92 6.30 -1.55
C ARG A 33 -4.62 5.64 -1.99
N PHE A 34 -3.91 5.11 -1.01
CA PHE A 34 -2.72 4.28 -1.17
C PHE A 34 -3.03 2.91 -0.57
N GLU A 35 -3.54 2.00 -1.39
CA GLU A 35 -3.84 0.64 -0.98
C GLU A 35 -2.54 -0.14 -0.83
N THR A 36 -2.31 -0.73 0.35
CA THR A 36 -1.10 -1.50 0.64
C THR A 36 -1.41 -2.97 0.80
N GLY A 37 -0.47 -3.83 0.40
CA GLY A 37 -0.63 -5.26 0.57
C GLY A 37 0.69 -6.01 0.62
N ASN A 38 0.62 -7.20 1.19
CA ASN A 38 1.71 -8.16 1.18
C ASN A 38 1.14 -9.55 0.83
N CYS A 39 1.74 -10.23 -0.13
CA CYS A 39 1.24 -11.50 -0.63
C CYS A 39 1.33 -12.64 0.39
N SER A 40 2.09 -12.50 1.48
CA SER A 40 2.17 -13.48 2.55
C SER A 40 1.04 -13.36 3.60
N VAL A 41 0.22 -12.31 3.54
CA VAL A 41 -0.86 -12.09 4.52
C VAL A 41 -2.02 -13.01 4.25
N HIS A 42 -2.09 -14.09 5.00
CA HIS A 42 -3.11 -15.14 4.92
C HIS A 42 -3.78 -15.36 6.27
N ASP A 43 -4.98 -15.92 6.27
CA ASP A 43 -5.73 -16.21 7.50
C ASP A 43 -5.15 -17.41 8.29
N HIS A 44 -4.45 -18.34 7.64
CA HIS A 44 -3.82 -19.54 8.22
C HIS A 44 -4.77 -20.45 9.01
N LYS A 45 -6.08 -20.30 8.86
CA LYS A 45 -7.03 -21.23 9.48
C LYS A 45 -6.88 -22.63 8.92
N ALA A 46 -7.05 -23.62 9.75
CA ALA A 46 -7.07 -25.01 9.31
C ALA A 46 -8.22 -25.27 8.33
N GLY A 47 -7.97 -26.07 7.32
CA GLY A 47 -8.95 -26.41 6.30
C GLY A 47 -8.49 -26.05 4.89
N SER A 48 -9.21 -26.54 3.89
CA SER A 48 -8.91 -26.33 2.48
C SER A 48 -9.94 -25.45 1.77
N ASP A 49 -10.92 -24.94 2.48
CA ASP A 49 -11.94 -24.08 1.89
C ASP A 49 -11.44 -22.63 1.74
N LEU A 50 -12.14 -21.87 0.91
CA LEU A 50 -11.77 -20.50 0.61
C LEU A 50 -12.06 -19.49 1.75
N PHE A 51 -12.65 -19.94 2.86
CA PHE A 51 -12.78 -19.17 4.09
C PHE A 51 -11.61 -19.37 5.03
N ALA A 52 -10.91 -20.52 4.94
CA ALA A 52 -9.82 -20.87 5.82
C ALA A 52 -8.47 -20.29 5.42
N ILE A 53 -8.22 -20.13 4.11
CA ILE A 53 -6.92 -19.73 3.55
C ILE A 53 -6.96 -18.46 2.65
N PRO A 54 -7.87 -17.51 2.87
CA PRO A 54 -7.89 -16.33 2.01
C PRO A 54 -6.73 -15.40 2.32
N ARG A 55 -6.31 -14.63 1.33
CA ARG A 55 -5.51 -13.43 1.55
C ARG A 55 -6.38 -12.37 2.22
N LEU A 56 -5.81 -11.68 3.20
CA LEU A 56 -6.51 -10.67 3.97
C LEU A 56 -6.08 -9.27 3.52
N LEU A 57 -7.04 -8.36 3.55
CA LEU A 57 -6.76 -6.94 3.35
C LEU A 57 -6.06 -6.38 4.58
N THR A 58 -5.10 -5.49 4.38
CA THR A 58 -4.36 -4.84 5.47
C THR A 58 -4.93 -3.46 5.79
N GLY A 59 -5.37 -2.73 4.78
CA GLY A 59 -5.85 -1.36 4.87
C GLY A 59 -5.20 -0.45 3.85
N HIS A 60 -5.41 0.84 4.01
CA HIS A 60 -4.86 1.85 3.11
C HIS A 60 -4.49 3.12 3.85
N PHE A 61 -3.63 3.92 3.23
CA PHE A 61 -3.42 5.31 3.64
C PHE A 61 -4.29 6.24 2.79
N ALA A 62 -4.81 7.28 3.43
CA ALA A 62 -5.54 8.36 2.80
C ALA A 62 -4.75 9.67 2.91
N LEU A 63 -4.41 10.28 1.77
CA LEU A 63 -3.84 11.62 1.72
C LEU A 63 -5.00 12.60 1.52
N HIS A 64 -5.32 13.35 2.56
CA HIS A 64 -6.35 14.37 2.57
C HIS A 64 -5.72 15.74 2.28
N PRO A 65 -5.99 16.37 1.13
CA PRO A 65 -5.54 17.73 0.87
C PRO A 65 -6.30 18.74 1.75
N GLU A 66 -5.76 19.94 1.87
CA GLU A 66 -6.46 21.06 2.51
C GLU A 66 -7.58 21.63 1.64
N GLY A 67 -7.39 21.61 0.33
CA GLY A 67 -8.38 22.02 -0.66
C GLY A 67 -9.21 20.84 -1.19
N THR A 68 -10.17 21.15 -2.06
CA THR A 68 -10.91 20.12 -2.81
C THR A 68 -10.11 19.73 -4.04
N ILE A 69 -9.94 18.43 -4.30
CA ILE A 69 -9.31 17.92 -5.51
C ILE A 69 -10.17 18.31 -6.72
N VAL A 70 -9.59 19.02 -7.66
CA VAL A 70 -10.28 19.49 -8.86
C VAL A 70 -9.76 18.83 -10.14
N ASN A 71 -8.50 18.39 -10.13
CA ASN A 71 -7.85 17.69 -11.24
C ASN A 71 -6.57 17.00 -10.77
N GLY A 72 -5.94 16.26 -11.65
CA GLY A 72 -4.60 15.73 -11.45
C GLY A 72 -4.19 14.82 -12.59
N THR A 73 -2.90 14.58 -12.69
CA THR A 73 -2.28 13.67 -13.66
C THR A 73 -1.46 12.62 -12.91
N MET A 74 -1.31 11.45 -13.52
CA MET A 74 -0.51 10.38 -12.97
C MET A 74 0.29 9.70 -14.08
N HIS A 75 1.53 9.37 -13.80
CA HIS A 75 2.43 8.68 -14.72
C HIS A 75 3.11 7.50 -14.02
N LEU A 76 2.94 6.31 -14.57
CA LEU A 76 3.68 5.12 -14.18
C LEU A 76 4.89 4.96 -15.12
N ASP A 77 6.06 5.23 -14.59
CA ASP A 77 7.34 4.97 -15.25
C ASP A 77 7.69 3.47 -15.11
N ILE A 78 7.34 2.70 -16.11
CA ILE A 78 7.54 1.25 -16.12
C ILE A 78 9.03 0.90 -16.04
N TRP A 79 9.88 1.67 -16.73
CA TRP A 79 11.34 1.41 -16.78
C TRP A 79 12.00 1.50 -15.41
N ASN A 80 11.58 2.48 -14.63
CA ASN A 80 12.06 2.69 -13.27
C ASN A 80 11.17 2.07 -12.19
N ALA A 81 10.01 1.52 -12.56
CA ALA A 81 8.97 1.00 -11.66
C ALA A 81 8.56 2.03 -10.58
N GLU A 82 8.34 3.26 -11.00
CA GLU A 82 8.00 4.42 -10.16
C GLU A 82 6.72 5.08 -10.65
N THR A 83 5.94 5.64 -9.73
CA THR A 83 4.77 6.46 -10.05
C THR A 83 5.01 7.90 -9.64
N LYS A 84 4.66 8.83 -10.52
CA LYS A 84 4.60 10.27 -10.24
C LYS A 84 3.19 10.77 -10.47
N ALA A 85 2.71 11.66 -9.61
CA ALA A 85 1.45 12.33 -9.85
C ALA A 85 1.50 13.80 -9.42
N GLU A 86 0.64 14.59 -10.03
CA GLU A 86 0.35 15.95 -9.65
C GLU A 86 -1.15 16.04 -9.33
N ILE A 87 -1.48 16.47 -8.13
CA ILE A 87 -2.83 16.60 -7.62
C ILE A 87 -3.11 18.09 -7.48
N THR A 88 -4.01 18.60 -8.29
CA THR A 88 -4.45 20.00 -8.25
C THR A 88 -5.70 20.11 -7.38
N THR A 89 -5.67 21.05 -6.46
CA THR A 89 -6.77 21.35 -5.55
C THR A 89 -7.19 22.79 -5.64
N THR A 90 -8.27 23.15 -4.97
CA THR A 90 -8.71 24.55 -4.85
C THR A 90 -7.74 25.44 -4.06
N LYS A 91 -6.74 24.87 -3.36
CA LYS A 91 -5.77 25.63 -2.54
C LYS A 91 -4.33 25.52 -3.05
N GLY A 92 -4.04 24.61 -3.98
CA GLY A 92 -2.70 24.45 -4.48
C GLY A 92 -2.47 23.13 -5.19
N ILE A 93 -1.21 22.66 -5.12
CA ILE A 93 -0.76 21.47 -5.82
C ILE A 93 0.01 20.59 -4.83
N ILE A 94 -0.24 19.29 -4.88
CA ILE A 94 0.56 18.24 -4.22
C ILE A 94 1.18 17.38 -5.31
N ARG A 95 2.51 17.34 -5.37
CA ARG A 95 3.26 16.41 -6.22
C ARG A 95 3.67 15.21 -5.41
N LEU A 96 3.51 14.03 -5.96
CA LEU A 96 3.98 12.81 -5.33
C LEU A 96 4.88 11.99 -6.25
N HIS A 97 5.77 11.26 -5.62
CA HIS A 97 6.63 10.26 -6.24
C HIS A 97 6.65 9.02 -5.34
N ALA A 98 6.29 7.87 -5.88
CA ALA A 98 6.15 6.65 -5.11
C ALA A 98 6.78 5.45 -5.81
N TYR A 99 7.27 4.49 -5.02
CA TYR A 99 7.73 3.19 -5.49
C TYR A 99 7.71 2.14 -4.38
N VAL A 100 7.62 0.87 -4.78
CA VAL A 100 7.88 -0.29 -3.92
C VAL A 100 9.30 -0.74 -4.20
N HIS A 101 10.18 -0.71 -3.20
CA HIS A 101 11.60 -1.03 -3.40
C HIS A 101 11.79 -2.46 -3.92
N ALA A 102 12.66 -2.66 -4.91
CA ALA A 102 12.80 -3.93 -5.61
C ALA A 102 13.20 -5.10 -4.70
N ASN A 103 14.12 -4.89 -3.76
CA ASN A 103 14.70 -5.94 -2.91
C ASN A 103 14.38 -5.79 -1.42
N ASP A 104 14.12 -4.57 -0.94
CA ASP A 104 13.77 -4.34 0.46
C ASP A 104 12.25 -4.28 0.61
N MET A 105 11.76 -4.72 1.76
CA MET A 105 10.33 -4.76 2.08
C MET A 105 9.82 -3.38 2.52
N VAL A 106 10.07 -2.35 1.71
CA VAL A 106 9.69 -0.96 2.00
C VAL A 106 9.06 -0.30 0.77
N MET A 107 8.02 0.48 1.02
CA MET A 107 7.39 1.40 0.07
C MET A 107 7.75 2.81 0.47
N LEU A 108 8.04 3.66 -0.50
CA LEU A 108 8.31 5.07 -0.28
C LEU A 108 7.29 5.92 -1.03
N VAL A 109 6.75 6.92 -0.34
CA VAL A 109 5.91 7.95 -0.95
C VAL A 109 6.50 9.31 -0.55
N GLN A 110 7.07 10.00 -1.52
CA GLN A 110 7.62 11.35 -1.36
C GLN A 110 6.61 12.36 -1.87
N THR A 111 6.39 13.42 -1.11
CA THR A 111 5.44 14.48 -1.46
C THR A 111 6.11 15.84 -1.40
N ASN A 112 5.71 16.71 -2.32
CA ASN A 112 6.06 18.13 -2.31
C ASN A 112 4.78 18.94 -2.56
N ALA A 113 4.41 19.80 -1.62
CA ALA A 113 3.18 20.58 -1.67
C ALA A 113 3.48 22.07 -1.82
N THR A 114 2.60 22.81 -2.52
CA THR A 114 2.60 24.28 -2.48
C THR A 114 2.14 24.78 -1.10
N ASP A 115 2.35 26.06 -0.81
CA ASP A 115 2.04 26.62 0.50
C ASP A 115 0.58 26.46 0.94
N GLY A 116 -0.37 26.48 -0.02
CA GLY A 116 -1.79 26.29 0.26
C GLY A 116 -2.17 24.84 0.62
N GLU A 117 -1.26 23.89 0.37
CA GLU A 117 -1.45 22.46 0.66
C GLU A 117 -0.42 21.90 1.66
N LYS A 118 0.37 22.75 2.31
CA LYS A 118 1.47 22.31 3.21
C LYS A 118 1.02 21.51 4.44
N ASN A 119 -0.24 21.65 4.85
CA ASN A 119 -0.80 20.95 6.00
C ASN A 119 -1.71 19.79 5.60
N PHE A 120 -1.61 19.28 4.36
CA PHE A 120 -2.34 18.07 3.97
C PHE A 120 -2.12 16.98 5.04
N ARG A 121 -3.14 16.13 5.26
CA ARG A 121 -3.14 15.12 6.31
C ARG A 121 -2.96 13.73 5.71
N TRP A 122 -2.15 12.91 6.36
CA TRP A 122 -1.95 11.51 6.06
C TRP A 122 -2.59 10.67 7.16
N GLU A 123 -3.45 9.74 6.79
CA GLU A 123 -4.22 8.93 7.72
C GLU A 123 -4.15 7.46 7.35
N TRP A 124 -3.92 6.60 8.34
CA TRP A 124 -4.04 5.15 8.17
C TRP A 124 -5.47 4.71 8.45
N ILE A 125 -6.07 3.95 7.54
CA ILE A 125 -7.40 3.36 7.65
C ILE A 125 -7.24 1.84 7.58
N PRO A 126 -7.28 1.12 8.71
CA PRO A 126 -7.10 -0.32 8.74
C PRO A 126 -8.30 -1.04 8.12
N ALA A 127 -8.05 -2.13 7.42
CA ALA A 127 -9.10 -3.05 7.02
C ALA A 127 -9.38 -4.05 8.15
N SER A 128 -10.58 -4.61 8.16
CA SER A 128 -10.86 -5.78 8.98
C SER A 128 -10.21 -7.01 8.34
N ALA A 129 -9.47 -7.81 9.11
CA ALA A 129 -8.85 -9.03 8.63
C ALA A 129 -9.88 -10.15 8.51
N GLN A 130 -10.79 -9.98 7.56
CA GLN A 130 -11.86 -10.94 7.27
C GLN A 130 -11.69 -11.51 5.86
N SER A 131 -12.06 -12.76 5.70
CA SER A 131 -12.08 -13.36 4.38
C SER A 131 -12.90 -12.51 3.40
N PRO A 132 -12.37 -12.18 2.22
CA PRO A 132 -13.15 -11.52 1.18
C PRO A 132 -14.42 -12.27 0.81
N ARG A 133 -14.41 -13.61 0.87
CA ARG A 133 -15.61 -14.43 0.68
C ARG A 133 -16.65 -14.21 1.77
N TYR A 134 -16.24 -14.08 3.02
CA TYR A 134 -17.15 -13.76 4.10
C TYR A 134 -17.82 -12.40 3.86
N LEU A 135 -17.05 -11.40 3.49
CA LEU A 135 -17.58 -10.06 3.20
C LEU A 135 -18.56 -10.12 2.02
N TYR A 136 -18.21 -10.82 0.95
CA TYR A 136 -19.09 -11.01 -0.20
C TYR A 136 -20.36 -11.79 0.16
N ALA A 137 -20.27 -12.88 0.93
CA ALA A 137 -21.43 -13.67 1.37
C ALA A 137 -22.40 -12.85 2.25
N LYS A 138 -21.91 -11.90 3.02
CA LYS A 138 -22.74 -10.98 3.84
C LYS A 138 -23.38 -9.87 3.01
N GLY A 139 -22.80 -9.50 1.89
CA GLY A 139 -23.32 -8.49 0.95
C GLY A 139 -24.17 -9.12 -0.16
N GLU A 140 -23.58 -9.24 -1.32
CA GLU A 140 -24.26 -9.67 -2.56
C GLU A 140 -24.37 -11.18 -2.71
N GLY A 141 -23.37 -11.93 -2.20
CA GLY A 141 -23.24 -13.37 -2.37
C GLY A 141 -24.02 -14.20 -1.36
N LYS A 142 -25.25 -13.84 -1.02
CA LYS A 142 -26.13 -14.53 -0.03
C LYS A 142 -26.33 -16.01 -0.28
N TRP A 143 -26.09 -16.49 -1.50
CA TRP A 143 -26.12 -17.90 -1.89
C TRP A 143 -24.89 -18.68 -1.43
N ILE A 144 -23.80 -18.00 -1.01
CA ILE A 144 -22.60 -18.63 -0.45
C ILE A 144 -22.86 -18.99 1.01
N LYS A 145 -22.82 -20.26 1.33
CA LYS A 145 -22.94 -20.72 2.71
C LYS A 145 -21.65 -20.43 3.47
N VAL A 146 -21.73 -19.60 4.49
CA VAL A 146 -20.63 -19.37 5.44
C VAL A 146 -20.53 -20.60 6.36
N PRO A 147 -19.34 -21.20 6.58
CA PRO A 147 -19.16 -22.28 7.53
C PRO A 147 -19.63 -21.87 8.94
N GLU A 148 -20.27 -22.79 9.67
CA GLU A 148 -20.85 -22.52 11.01
C GLU A 148 -19.78 -22.17 12.03
N ASP A 149 -18.57 -22.72 11.88
CA ASP A 149 -17.41 -22.50 12.74
C ASP A 149 -16.54 -21.32 12.29
N TYR A 150 -16.94 -20.61 11.22
CA TYR A 150 -16.18 -19.45 10.75
C TYR A 150 -16.20 -18.32 11.77
N SER A 151 -15.07 -18.12 12.43
CA SER A 151 -14.87 -17.05 13.42
C SER A 151 -14.07 -15.90 12.85
N LEU A 152 -14.51 -14.66 13.14
CA LEU A 152 -13.84 -13.46 12.71
C LEU A 152 -12.52 -13.25 13.46
N ASN A 153 -11.49 -12.73 12.78
CA ASN A 153 -10.30 -12.24 13.44
C ASN A 153 -10.63 -11.02 14.32
N PRO A 154 -9.87 -10.77 15.40
CA PRO A 154 -10.06 -9.57 16.22
C PRO A 154 -9.84 -8.30 15.37
N ALA A 155 -10.34 -7.17 15.86
CA ALA A 155 -10.03 -5.88 15.24
C ALA A 155 -8.52 -5.57 15.33
N PRO A 156 -7.95 -4.85 14.34
CA PRO A 156 -6.56 -4.42 14.40
C PRO A 156 -6.34 -3.42 15.54
N GLU A 157 -5.20 -3.52 16.21
CA GLU A 157 -4.74 -2.56 17.19
C GLU A 157 -3.94 -1.47 16.48
N VAL A 158 -4.44 -0.22 16.48
CA VAL A 158 -3.76 0.92 15.86
C VAL A 158 -3.05 1.71 16.94
N LYS A 159 -1.72 1.80 16.84
CA LYS A 159 -0.81 2.59 17.67
C LYS A 159 -0.21 3.72 16.84
N PRO A 160 0.48 4.70 17.44
CA PRO A 160 1.28 5.64 16.65
C PRO A 160 2.26 4.90 15.74
N GLU A 161 2.19 5.19 14.43
CA GLU A 161 3.09 4.66 13.39
C GLU A 161 3.06 3.14 13.15
N VAL A 162 2.14 2.40 13.76
CA VAL A 162 1.95 0.96 13.48
C VAL A 162 0.51 0.51 13.73
N SER A 163 0.05 -0.39 12.88
CA SER A 163 -1.22 -1.11 13.05
C SER A 163 -0.93 -2.61 13.07
N VAL A 164 -1.34 -3.30 14.13
CA VAL A 164 -1.08 -4.72 14.33
C VAL A 164 -2.40 -5.50 14.30
N GLN A 165 -2.45 -6.47 13.42
CA GLN A 165 -3.57 -7.38 13.27
C GLN A 165 -3.18 -8.79 13.77
N LYS A 166 -3.68 -9.19 14.93
CA LYS A 166 -3.53 -10.56 15.42
C LYS A 166 -4.50 -11.49 14.70
N LEU A 167 -4.05 -12.70 14.40
CA LEU A 167 -4.87 -13.71 13.75
C LEU A 167 -5.28 -14.80 14.74
N ARG A 168 -6.52 -15.30 14.60
CA ARG A 168 -7.03 -16.39 15.46
C ARG A 168 -6.27 -17.70 15.28
N ALA A 169 -5.76 -17.94 14.09
CA ALA A 169 -4.95 -19.12 13.80
C ALA A 169 -3.53 -19.06 14.38
N GLY A 170 -3.14 -17.94 14.96
CA GLY A 170 -1.78 -17.62 15.38
C GLY A 170 -1.09 -16.67 14.42
N GLY A 171 0.02 -16.11 14.87
CA GLY A 171 0.74 -15.10 14.09
C GLY A 171 0.07 -13.73 14.09
N GLU A 172 0.65 -12.81 13.33
CA GLU A 172 0.17 -11.44 13.19
C GLU A 172 0.62 -10.81 11.89
N THR A 173 -0.07 -9.74 11.51
CA THR A 173 0.32 -8.82 10.42
C THR A 173 0.55 -7.45 11.01
N ALA A 174 1.60 -6.73 10.58
CA ALA A 174 1.81 -5.36 10.95
C ALA A 174 1.97 -4.48 9.71
N VAL A 175 1.30 -3.33 9.72
CA VAL A 175 1.56 -2.22 8.82
C VAL A 175 2.20 -1.13 9.64
N ALA A 176 3.46 -0.79 9.32
CA ALA A 176 4.18 0.26 10.02
C ALA A 176 4.59 1.36 9.04
N TRP A 177 4.67 2.59 9.55
CA TRP A 177 5.06 3.75 8.76
C TRP A 177 5.87 4.75 9.58
N LYS A 178 6.65 5.57 8.89
CA LYS A 178 7.38 6.72 9.43
C LYS A 178 7.20 7.90 8.49
N GLU A 179 7.03 9.10 9.05
CA GLU A 179 7.10 10.35 8.29
C GLU A 179 8.42 11.05 8.58
N THR A 180 9.14 11.45 7.53
CA THR A 180 10.31 12.34 7.65
C THR A 180 10.09 13.59 6.83
N ARG A 181 10.63 14.73 7.28
CA ARG A 181 10.53 16.02 6.60
C ARG A 181 11.93 16.55 6.30
N THR A 182 12.19 16.81 5.04
CA THR A 182 13.42 17.46 4.58
C THR A 182 13.29 18.97 4.56
N LYS A 183 12.10 19.45 4.17
CA LYS A 183 11.72 20.87 4.19
C LYS A 183 10.27 21.01 4.65
N LYS A 184 9.83 22.24 4.86
CA LYS A 184 8.47 22.54 5.34
C LYS A 184 7.36 21.88 4.49
N ASN A 185 7.57 21.80 3.18
CA ASN A 185 6.59 21.33 2.20
C ASN A 185 6.94 19.94 1.62
N GLU A 186 8.04 19.33 2.06
CA GLU A 186 8.53 18.04 1.57
C GLU A 186 8.45 16.99 2.67
N ARG A 187 7.70 15.92 2.42
CA ARG A 187 7.55 14.79 3.33
C ARG A 187 7.87 13.50 2.61
N THR A 188 8.44 12.56 3.33
CA THR A 188 8.63 11.18 2.86
C THR A 188 7.95 10.26 3.85
N TYR A 189 7.07 9.40 3.33
CA TYR A 189 6.44 8.31 4.06
C TYR A 189 7.15 7.01 3.71
N TRP A 190 7.62 6.34 4.74
CA TRP A 190 8.28 5.05 4.71
C TRP A 190 7.27 4.04 5.23
N ILE A 191 6.90 3.05 4.43
CA ILE A 191 5.80 2.15 4.74
C ILE A 191 6.28 0.73 4.54
N THR A 192 5.91 -0.16 5.45
CA THR A 192 6.10 -1.60 5.28
C THR A 192 4.88 -2.37 5.72
N VAL A 193 4.68 -3.56 5.14
CA VAL A 193 3.70 -4.55 5.57
C VAL A 193 4.44 -5.84 5.82
N THR A 194 4.40 -6.32 7.04
CA THR A 194 5.02 -7.57 7.47
C THR A 194 3.96 -8.58 7.91
N HIS A 195 4.31 -9.84 7.85
CA HIS A 195 3.47 -10.93 8.31
C HIS A 195 4.34 -12.02 8.92
N SER A 196 3.93 -12.57 10.04
CA SER A 196 4.59 -13.68 10.71
C SER A 196 3.58 -14.74 11.13
N TYR A 197 3.97 -16.01 11.00
CA TYR A 197 3.17 -17.16 11.39
C TYR A 197 4.10 -18.37 11.63
N PRO A 198 3.90 -19.20 12.67
CA PRO A 198 2.87 -19.06 13.72
C PRO A 198 3.20 -18.05 14.83
N GLU A 199 4.45 -17.60 14.90
CA GLU A 199 4.91 -16.61 15.88
C GLU A 199 4.36 -15.23 15.59
N ALA A 200 4.23 -14.38 16.61
CA ALA A 200 3.79 -12.99 16.50
C ALA A 200 5.01 -12.06 16.58
N THR A 201 5.72 -11.89 15.46
CA THR A 201 6.93 -11.04 15.35
C THR A 201 6.79 -9.90 14.34
N ALA A 202 5.65 -9.81 13.64
CA ALA A 202 5.51 -8.88 12.53
C ALA A 202 5.69 -7.41 12.93
N GLU A 203 5.24 -6.98 14.12
CA GLU A 203 5.46 -5.62 14.62
C GLU A 203 6.96 -5.32 14.77
N LYS A 204 7.71 -6.24 15.36
CA LYS A 204 9.17 -6.12 15.52
C LYS A 204 9.89 -6.10 14.17
N ASP A 205 9.50 -6.98 13.27
CA ASP A 205 10.10 -7.09 11.94
C ASP A 205 9.86 -5.83 11.11
N ALA A 206 8.65 -5.26 11.21
CA ALA A 206 8.32 -3.98 10.57
C ALA A 206 9.19 -2.83 11.06
N ALA A 207 9.40 -2.73 12.38
CA ALA A 207 10.29 -1.72 12.96
C ALA A 207 11.71 -1.85 12.43
N GLN A 208 12.28 -3.06 12.40
CA GLN A 208 13.63 -3.31 11.88
C GLN A 208 13.78 -2.95 10.40
N ILE A 209 12.77 -3.25 9.58
CA ILE A 209 12.76 -2.89 8.15
C ILE A 209 12.79 -1.36 7.99
N LEU A 210 11.94 -0.63 8.72
CA LEU A 210 11.89 0.83 8.63
C LEU A 210 13.19 1.47 9.14
N ASP A 211 13.76 0.99 10.24
CA ASP A 211 15.02 1.52 10.78
C ASP A 211 16.17 1.33 9.78
N LYS A 212 16.27 0.15 9.16
CA LYS A 212 17.25 -0.12 8.09
C LYS A 212 17.04 0.79 6.88
N ALA A 213 15.80 0.98 6.44
CA ALA A 213 15.47 1.80 5.30
C ALA A 213 15.81 3.29 5.56
N LEU A 214 15.43 3.82 6.74
CA LEU A 214 15.77 5.17 7.18
C LEU A 214 17.29 5.40 7.24
N ALA A 215 18.04 4.45 7.79
CA ALA A 215 19.51 4.52 7.86
C ALA A 215 20.14 4.48 6.45
N THR A 216 19.53 3.78 5.50
CA THR A 216 19.99 3.72 4.11
C THR A 216 19.76 5.03 3.37
N GLY A 217 18.64 5.68 3.62
CA GLY A 217 18.24 6.96 3.03
C GLY A 217 17.63 6.86 1.63
N THR A 218 16.77 7.83 1.28
CA THR A 218 15.97 7.83 0.05
C THR A 218 16.82 7.74 -1.23
N GLY A 219 17.90 8.51 -1.33
CA GLY A 219 18.72 8.56 -2.55
C GLY A 219 19.41 7.24 -2.86
N LYS A 220 19.92 6.54 -1.83
CA LYS A 220 20.57 5.24 -2.01
C LYS A 220 19.53 4.16 -2.35
N LEU A 221 18.40 4.14 -1.68
CA LEU A 221 17.30 3.21 -1.96
C LEU A 221 16.78 3.37 -3.39
N GLN A 222 16.53 4.61 -3.83
CA GLN A 222 16.05 4.86 -5.19
C GLN A 222 17.09 4.41 -6.24
N LYS A 223 18.37 4.68 -6.02
CA LYS A 223 19.42 4.22 -6.92
C LYS A 223 19.47 2.69 -7.01
N GLN A 224 19.38 1.99 -5.88
CA GLN A 224 19.34 0.53 -5.82
C GLN A 224 18.12 -0.04 -6.54
N HIS A 225 16.94 0.54 -6.29
CA HIS A 225 15.68 0.19 -6.92
C HIS A 225 15.76 0.30 -8.46
N ARG A 226 16.15 1.46 -8.99
CA ARG A 226 16.29 1.68 -10.43
C ARG A 226 17.33 0.77 -11.06
N THR A 227 18.49 0.59 -10.41
CA THR A 227 19.55 -0.30 -10.90
C THR A 227 19.03 -1.72 -11.06
N TRP A 228 18.24 -2.22 -10.11
CA TRP A 228 17.66 -3.56 -10.18
C TRP A 228 16.65 -3.68 -11.34
N TRP A 229 15.69 -2.77 -11.45
CA TRP A 229 14.68 -2.81 -12.52
C TRP A 229 15.27 -2.64 -13.91
N ASN A 230 16.22 -1.71 -14.07
CA ASN A 230 16.89 -1.49 -15.35
C ASN A 230 17.75 -2.69 -15.78
N HIS A 231 18.15 -3.56 -14.85
CA HIS A 231 18.83 -4.82 -15.13
C HIS A 231 17.86 -5.95 -15.44
N TYR A 232 16.70 -5.96 -14.77
CA TYR A 232 15.68 -6.99 -14.90
C TYR A 232 14.93 -6.91 -16.24
N TYR A 233 14.46 -5.75 -16.66
CA TYR A 233 13.67 -5.60 -17.87
C TYR A 233 14.36 -6.08 -19.14
N PRO A 234 15.65 -5.79 -19.43
CA PRO A 234 16.33 -6.30 -20.59
C PRO A 234 16.51 -7.83 -20.61
N SER A 235 16.36 -8.47 -19.44
CA SER A 235 16.50 -9.93 -19.31
C SER A 235 15.18 -10.69 -19.51
N SER A 236 14.07 -9.98 -19.58
CA SER A 236 12.74 -10.57 -19.59
C SER A 236 11.80 -9.78 -20.51
N PHE A 237 11.84 -10.05 -21.82
CA PHE A 237 10.93 -9.44 -22.78
C PHE A 237 10.37 -10.49 -23.77
N LEU A 238 9.22 -10.20 -24.32
CA LEU A 238 8.57 -10.97 -25.35
C LEU A 238 8.54 -10.15 -26.65
N THR A 239 9.08 -10.72 -27.72
CA THR A 239 8.90 -10.19 -29.07
C THR A 239 7.75 -10.94 -29.74
N LEU A 240 6.75 -10.22 -30.17
CA LEU A 240 5.68 -10.77 -30.98
C LEU A 240 6.03 -10.57 -32.46
N PRO A 241 5.75 -11.55 -33.36
CA PRO A 241 5.89 -11.31 -34.78
C PRO A 241 4.94 -10.21 -35.22
N ASP A 242 5.35 -9.42 -36.18
CA ASP A 242 4.51 -8.42 -36.81
C ASP A 242 3.27 -9.13 -37.39
N GLY A 243 2.07 -8.70 -36.96
CA GLY A 243 0.79 -9.25 -37.39
C GLY A 243 0.40 -8.78 -38.82
#